data_28705efd22a6ef12bc96e0a4bf86ec2e
#
_entry.id   28705efd22a6ef12bc96e0a4bf86ec2e
#
_cell.length_a   1.000
_cell.length_b   1.000
_cell.length_c   1.000
_cell.angle_alpha   90.00
_cell.angle_beta   90.00
_cell.angle_gamma   90.00
#
_symmetry.space_group_name_H-M   'P 1'
#
loop_
_entity.id
_entity.type
_entity.pdbx_description
1 polymer ?
#
loop_
_entity_poly.entity_id
_entity_poly.type
_entity_poly.pdbx_seq_one_letter_code
_entity_poly.pdbx_strand_id
1 'polypeptide(L)'
;MPRERKAAIAKNTPAPALLEQMLLIRRFEEKVKELYTKGTIRGMLHLCIGQEAVAVGAMSVLDKTDYIVSTHRGHGHFIAKGADLRLMMAELFGKKTGYCKGKGGSMHIADLDLGHLGANGIVGAGMPIATGA
;
A
#
# COMPACT_ATOMS: atom_id res chain seq x y z
N MET A 1 12.10 12.64 27.46
CA MET A 1 11.79 11.37 28.17
C MET A 1 11.74 10.26 27.14
N PRO A 2 12.51 9.16 27.27
CA PRO A 2 12.41 8.05 26.34
C PRO A 2 11.01 7.42 26.49
N ARG A 3 10.23 7.39 25.41
CA ARG A 3 9.02 6.58 25.35
C ARG A 3 9.45 5.12 25.53
N GLU A 4 9.02 4.50 26.63
CA GLU A 4 9.09 3.05 26.78
C GLU A 4 8.46 2.44 25.51
N ARG A 5 9.28 1.80 24.69
CA ARG A 5 8.79 0.95 23.61
C ARG A 5 8.09 -0.23 24.29
N LYS A 6 6.78 -0.11 24.49
CA LYS A 6 5.98 -1.32 24.69
C LYS A 6 6.27 -2.19 23.49
N ALA A 7 6.88 -3.35 23.73
CA ALA A 7 7.02 -4.36 22.70
C ALA A 7 5.66 -4.50 22.03
N ALA A 8 5.60 -4.24 20.73
CA ALA A 8 4.37 -4.39 19.97
C ALA A 8 3.95 -5.85 20.15
N ILE A 9 2.96 -6.08 21.00
CA ILE A 9 2.34 -7.40 21.13
C ILE A 9 1.74 -7.63 19.75
N ALA A 10 2.27 -8.60 19.02
CA ALA A 10 1.75 -9.01 17.73
C ALA A 10 0.23 -9.13 17.89
N LYS A 11 -0.53 -8.28 17.20
CA LYS A 11 -1.99 -8.35 17.24
C LYS A 11 -2.31 -9.77 16.81
N ASN A 12 -3.08 -10.47 17.63
CA ASN A 12 -3.41 -11.88 17.41
C ASN A 12 -4.45 -11.98 16.26
N THR A 13 -4.03 -11.51 15.07
CA THR A 13 -4.87 -11.56 13.87
C THR A 13 -4.96 -13.01 13.42
N PRO A 14 -6.16 -13.61 13.36
CA PRO A 14 -6.30 -15.01 12.98
C PRO A 14 -5.72 -15.28 11.59
N ALA A 15 -5.02 -16.40 11.42
CA ALA A 15 -4.41 -16.79 10.15
C ALA A 15 -5.40 -16.74 8.95
N PRO A 16 -6.69 -17.13 9.08
CA PRO A 16 -7.64 -16.94 7.98
C PRO A 16 -7.84 -15.49 7.55
N ALA A 17 -7.86 -14.55 8.48
CA ALA A 17 -8.00 -13.11 8.14
C ALA A 17 -6.77 -12.56 7.43
N LEU A 18 -5.57 -13.01 7.81
CA LEU A 18 -4.33 -12.66 7.10
C LEU A 18 -4.36 -13.23 5.67
N LEU A 19 -4.78 -14.48 5.51
CA LEU A 19 -4.91 -15.12 4.20
C LEU A 19 -5.94 -14.38 3.32
N GLU A 20 -7.07 -13.99 3.88
CA GLU A 20 -8.11 -13.23 3.16
C GLU A 20 -7.54 -11.92 2.61
N GLN A 21 -6.79 -11.17 3.42
CA GLN A 21 -6.13 -9.93 2.97
C GLN A 21 -5.09 -10.20 1.87
N MET A 22 -4.30 -11.27 2.00
CA MET A 22 -3.35 -11.65 0.96
C MET A 22 -4.05 -12.00 -0.36
N LEU A 23 -5.17 -12.72 -0.30
CA LEU A 23 -5.97 -13.05 -1.47
C LEU A 23 -6.62 -11.80 -2.08
N LEU A 24 -7.08 -10.86 -1.27
CA LEU A 24 -7.62 -9.58 -1.74
C LEU A 24 -6.58 -8.80 -2.54
N ILE A 25 -5.37 -8.67 -1.99
CA ILE A 25 -4.24 -8.02 -2.68
C ILE A 25 -3.93 -8.75 -3.99
N ARG A 26 -3.82 -10.09 -3.96
CA ARG A 26 -3.55 -10.91 -5.14
C ARG A 26 -4.58 -10.68 -6.24
N ARG A 27 -5.86 -10.72 -5.93
CA ARG A 27 -6.95 -10.52 -6.89
C ARG A 27 -6.97 -9.11 -7.46
N PHE A 28 -6.72 -8.11 -6.63
CA PHE A 28 -6.58 -6.73 -7.09
C PHE A 28 -5.44 -6.59 -8.10
N GLU A 29 -4.26 -7.10 -7.77
CA GLU A 29 -3.06 -7.02 -8.62
C GLU A 29 -3.20 -7.81 -9.93
N GLU A 30 -3.83 -9.00 -9.88
CA GLU A 30 -4.13 -9.77 -11.08
C GLU A 30 -5.06 -9.00 -12.02
N LYS A 31 -6.07 -8.30 -11.46
CA LYS A 31 -6.96 -7.45 -12.25
C LYS A 31 -6.24 -6.23 -12.82
N VAL A 32 -5.39 -5.60 -12.05
CA VAL A 32 -4.55 -4.49 -12.53
C VAL A 32 -3.62 -4.96 -13.66
N LYS A 33 -3.00 -6.14 -13.53
CA LYS A 33 -2.18 -6.75 -14.58
C LYS A 33 -2.96 -6.95 -15.87
N GLU A 34 -4.16 -7.53 -15.77
CA GLU A 34 -5.06 -7.74 -16.92
C GLU A 34 -5.37 -6.43 -17.66
N LEU A 35 -5.76 -5.40 -16.89
CA LEU A 35 -6.14 -4.10 -17.44
C LEU A 35 -4.94 -3.36 -18.07
N TYR A 36 -3.76 -3.51 -17.47
CA TYR A 36 -2.52 -2.98 -18.01
C TYR A 36 -2.14 -3.65 -19.33
N THR A 37 -2.21 -4.99 -19.39
CA THR A 37 -1.93 -5.76 -20.61
C THR A 37 -2.88 -5.39 -21.76
N LYS A 38 -4.13 -5.04 -21.42
CA LYS A 38 -5.11 -4.51 -22.39
C LYS A 38 -4.89 -3.05 -22.79
N GLY A 39 -3.88 -2.38 -22.23
CA GLY A 39 -3.58 -0.97 -22.51
C GLY A 39 -4.59 0.02 -21.88
N THR A 40 -5.45 -0.45 -20.98
CA THR A 40 -6.46 0.40 -20.32
C THR A 40 -5.83 1.24 -19.20
N ILE A 41 -4.92 0.66 -18.44
CA ILE A 41 -4.06 1.37 -17.48
C ILE A 41 -2.77 1.75 -18.21
N ARG A 42 -2.36 3.02 -18.08
CA ARG A 42 -1.19 3.57 -18.75
C ARG A 42 -0.12 3.99 -17.74
N GLY A 43 1.11 4.17 -18.23
CA GLY A 43 2.25 4.60 -17.43
C GLY A 43 3.04 3.43 -16.85
N MET A 44 3.89 3.74 -15.87
CA MET A 44 4.72 2.73 -15.19
C MET A 44 3.87 1.94 -14.19
N LEU A 45 3.99 0.62 -14.21
CA LEU A 45 3.27 -0.27 -13.31
C LEU A 45 4.24 -1.23 -12.62
N HIS A 46 4.15 -1.30 -11.29
CA HIS A 46 4.92 -2.24 -10.48
C HIS A 46 3.98 -2.99 -9.53
N LEU A 47 3.76 -4.26 -9.82
CA LEU A 47 2.89 -5.13 -9.04
C LEU A 47 3.64 -5.72 -7.84
N CYS A 48 2.91 -6.02 -6.77
CA CYS A 48 3.41 -6.72 -5.59
C CYS A 48 3.02 -8.21 -5.56
N ILE A 49 2.62 -8.79 -6.69
CA ILE A 49 2.29 -10.22 -6.79
C ILE A 49 3.46 -11.07 -6.28
N GLY A 50 3.19 -11.96 -5.33
CA GLY A 50 4.18 -12.78 -4.65
C GLY A 50 4.77 -12.14 -3.38
N GLN A 51 4.41 -10.91 -3.05
CA GLN A 51 4.89 -10.16 -1.88
C GLN A 51 3.76 -9.84 -0.88
N GLU A 52 2.59 -10.44 -1.04
CA GLU A 52 1.40 -10.15 -0.24
C GLU A 52 1.64 -10.39 1.26
N ALA A 53 2.36 -11.47 1.59
CA ALA A 53 2.69 -11.82 2.97
C ALA A 53 3.55 -10.76 3.65
N VAL A 54 4.44 -10.09 2.92
CA VAL A 54 5.26 -8.99 3.45
C VAL A 54 4.36 -7.81 3.83
N ALA A 55 3.46 -7.41 2.92
CA ALA A 55 2.55 -6.30 3.15
C ALA A 55 1.60 -6.59 4.32
N VAL A 56 0.90 -7.73 4.28
CA VAL A 56 -0.09 -8.10 5.30
C VAL A 56 0.58 -8.35 6.66
N GLY A 57 1.72 -9.04 6.68
CA GLY A 57 2.46 -9.31 7.91
C GLY A 57 2.94 -8.03 8.59
N ALA A 58 3.51 -7.09 7.82
CA ALA A 58 3.93 -5.80 8.37
C ALA A 58 2.73 -5.00 8.92
N MET A 59 1.63 -4.90 8.17
CA MET A 59 0.45 -4.13 8.61
C MET A 59 -0.28 -4.78 9.79
N SER A 60 -0.19 -6.10 9.95
CA SER A 60 -0.88 -6.81 11.04
C SER A 60 -0.35 -6.46 12.44
N VAL A 61 0.86 -5.94 12.55
CA VAL A 61 1.48 -5.55 13.84
C VAL A 61 1.42 -4.04 14.10
N LEU A 62 0.99 -3.25 13.12
CA LEU A 62 0.86 -1.79 13.24
C LEU A 62 -0.51 -1.37 13.78
N ASP A 63 -0.54 -0.21 14.42
CA ASP A 63 -1.77 0.47 14.76
C ASP A 63 -2.29 1.31 13.59
N LYS A 64 -3.59 1.62 13.61
CA LYS A 64 -4.19 2.47 12.58
C LYS A 64 -3.54 3.85 12.51
N THR A 65 -3.05 4.34 13.65
CA THR A 65 -2.40 5.63 13.81
C THR A 65 -0.92 5.64 13.42
N ASP A 66 -0.32 4.47 13.14
CA ASP A 66 1.06 4.40 12.71
C ASP A 66 1.21 4.90 11.27
N TYR A 67 2.24 5.66 11.03
CA TYR A 67 2.60 6.10 9.68
C TYR A 67 3.47 5.07 8.98
N ILE A 68 3.25 4.94 7.67
CA ILE A 68 4.09 4.11 6.80
C ILE A 68 4.54 4.89 5.56
N VAL A 69 5.71 4.51 5.07
CA VAL A 69 6.18 4.85 3.73
C VAL A 69 6.41 3.55 2.95
N SER A 70 6.27 3.59 1.65
CA SER A 70 6.45 2.41 0.81
C SER A 70 7.33 2.71 -0.41
N THR A 71 7.75 1.65 -1.08
CA THR A 71 8.51 1.71 -2.32
C THR A 71 7.56 1.68 -3.53
N HIS A 72 8.14 1.59 -4.73
CA HIS A 72 7.43 1.51 -6.00
C HIS A 72 6.46 0.31 -6.16
N ARG A 73 6.47 -0.68 -5.24
CA ARG A 73 5.52 -1.81 -5.16
C ARG A 73 4.57 -1.65 -3.97
N GLY A 74 4.07 -0.44 -3.79
CA GLY A 74 3.32 -0.02 -2.61
C GLY A 74 1.87 -0.49 -2.54
N HIS A 75 1.28 -1.05 -3.62
CA HIS A 75 -0.13 -1.40 -3.66
C HIS A 75 -0.54 -2.31 -2.49
N GLY A 76 0.23 -3.39 -2.25
CA GLY A 76 -0.06 -4.33 -1.17
C GLY A 76 -0.04 -3.69 0.21
N HIS A 77 0.95 -2.83 0.49
CA HIS A 77 1.03 -2.10 1.77
C HIS A 77 -0.16 -1.16 1.94
N PHE A 78 -0.55 -0.47 0.89
CA PHE A 78 -1.66 0.48 0.92
C PHE A 78 -3.01 -0.23 1.13
N ILE A 79 -3.24 -1.35 0.43
CA ILE A 79 -4.44 -2.19 0.61
C ILE A 79 -4.48 -2.78 2.02
N ALA A 80 -3.38 -3.34 2.51
CA ALA A 80 -3.29 -3.90 3.85
C ALA A 80 -3.45 -2.84 4.96
N LYS A 81 -3.13 -1.58 4.68
CA LYS A 81 -3.38 -0.43 5.58
C LYS A 81 -4.86 -0.02 5.61
N GLY A 82 -5.69 -0.53 4.69
CA GLY A 82 -7.14 -0.30 4.67
C GLY A 82 -7.63 0.59 3.52
N ALA A 83 -6.87 0.71 2.45
CA ALA A 83 -7.27 1.52 1.29
C ALA A 83 -8.54 1.01 0.60
N ASP A 84 -9.37 1.93 0.12
CA ASP A 84 -10.51 1.62 -0.76
C ASP A 84 -10.01 1.24 -2.15
N LEU A 85 -10.32 0.02 -2.58
CA LEU A 85 -9.86 -0.53 -3.86
C LEU A 85 -10.42 0.23 -5.06
N ARG A 86 -11.60 0.85 -4.92
CA ARG A 86 -12.21 1.65 -6.01
C ARG A 86 -11.44 2.94 -6.23
N LEU A 87 -11.03 3.60 -5.14
CA LEU A 87 -10.20 4.81 -5.21
C LEU A 87 -8.80 4.48 -5.73
N MET A 88 -8.24 3.33 -5.32
CA MET A 88 -6.97 2.85 -5.88
C MET A 88 -7.08 2.58 -7.38
N MET A 89 -8.12 1.87 -7.81
CA MET A 89 -8.33 1.60 -9.23
C MET A 89 -8.53 2.90 -10.01
N ALA A 90 -9.30 3.85 -9.46
CA ALA A 90 -9.48 5.17 -10.06
C ALA A 90 -8.15 5.92 -10.23
N GLU A 91 -7.24 5.83 -9.25
CA GLU A 91 -5.89 6.40 -9.34
C GLU A 91 -5.09 5.78 -10.50
N LEU A 92 -5.10 4.45 -10.61
CA LEU A 92 -4.40 3.73 -11.69
C LEU A 92 -4.97 4.06 -13.09
N PHE A 93 -6.24 4.41 -13.16
CA PHE A 93 -6.89 4.91 -14.38
C PHE A 93 -6.65 6.40 -14.66
N GLY A 94 -5.88 7.09 -13.82
CA GLY A 94 -5.63 8.53 -13.93
C GLY A 94 -6.86 9.39 -13.68
N LYS A 95 -7.84 8.91 -12.88
CA LYS A 95 -9.08 9.64 -12.61
C LYS A 95 -8.91 10.61 -11.45
N LYS A 96 -9.61 11.75 -11.54
CA LYS A 96 -9.64 12.78 -10.49
C LYS A 96 -10.19 12.25 -9.16
N THR A 97 -10.98 11.18 -9.19
CA THR A 97 -11.53 10.51 -8.01
C THR A 97 -10.57 9.55 -7.33
N GLY A 98 -9.36 9.33 -7.86
CA GLY A 98 -8.31 8.54 -7.22
C GLY A 98 -7.68 9.27 -6.04
N TYR A 99 -6.95 8.54 -5.21
CA TYR A 99 -6.31 9.04 -3.98
C TYR A 99 -5.43 10.27 -4.21
N CYS A 100 -4.61 10.26 -5.26
CA CYS A 100 -3.75 11.39 -5.66
C CYS A 100 -4.32 12.15 -6.87
N LYS A 101 -5.64 12.10 -7.07
CA LYS A 101 -6.35 12.77 -8.18
C LYS A 101 -5.85 12.32 -9.56
N GLY A 102 -5.38 11.07 -9.66
CA GLY A 102 -4.86 10.49 -10.88
C GLY A 102 -3.43 10.91 -11.25
N LYS A 103 -2.71 11.56 -10.34
CA LYS A 103 -1.35 12.08 -10.58
C LYS A 103 -0.24 11.17 -10.04
N GLY A 104 -0.55 10.36 -9.03
CA GLY A 104 0.42 9.46 -8.40
C GLY A 104 0.64 8.18 -9.19
N GLY A 105 -0.41 7.64 -9.77
CA GLY A 105 -0.37 6.36 -10.48
C GLY A 105 0.07 5.21 -9.57
N SER A 106 0.73 4.20 -10.17
CA SER A 106 1.12 2.98 -9.45
C SER A 106 2.16 3.21 -8.34
N MET A 107 3.14 4.08 -8.56
CA MET A 107 4.33 4.18 -7.71
C MET A 107 4.28 5.29 -6.66
N HIS A 108 3.27 6.17 -6.70
CA HIS A 108 3.24 7.37 -5.86
C HIS A 108 1.89 7.57 -5.16
N ILE A 109 1.20 6.46 -4.85
CA ILE A 109 -0.05 6.51 -4.09
C ILE A 109 0.25 6.96 -2.66
N ALA A 110 -0.55 7.90 -2.15
CA ALA A 110 -0.45 8.42 -0.80
C ALA A 110 -1.85 8.72 -0.25
N ASP A 111 -2.00 8.59 1.05
CA ASP A 111 -3.16 9.06 1.80
C ASP A 111 -2.77 9.29 3.26
N LEU A 112 -2.74 10.55 3.66
CA LEU A 112 -2.34 10.93 5.02
C LEU A 112 -3.37 10.53 6.06
N ASP A 113 -4.65 10.46 5.69
CA ASP A 113 -5.72 10.05 6.61
C ASP A 113 -5.62 8.56 6.96
N LEU A 114 -5.09 7.75 6.04
CA LEU A 114 -4.73 6.35 6.29
C LEU A 114 -3.36 6.18 6.97
N GLY A 115 -2.62 7.26 7.15
CA GLY A 115 -1.24 7.21 7.65
C GLY A 115 -0.23 6.68 6.62
N HIS A 116 -0.58 6.65 5.33
CA HIS A 116 0.36 6.28 4.27
C HIS A 116 0.99 7.54 3.65
N LEU A 117 2.20 7.87 4.09
CA LEU A 117 2.91 9.10 3.70
C LEU A 117 3.36 9.11 2.24
N GLY A 118 3.28 7.97 1.58
CA GLY A 118 3.50 7.83 0.15
C GLY A 118 4.33 6.61 -0.23
N ALA A 119 4.06 6.11 -1.43
CA ALA A 119 4.96 5.25 -2.16
C ALA A 119 5.89 6.12 -3.04
N ASN A 120 7.09 5.66 -3.31
CA ASN A 120 7.99 6.39 -4.21
C ASN A 120 8.86 5.46 -5.05
N GLY A 121 9.24 5.94 -6.25
CA GLY A 121 10.03 5.18 -7.21
C GLY A 121 11.51 5.12 -6.88
N ILE A 122 12.00 5.96 -5.97
CA ILE A 122 13.44 6.01 -5.61
C ILE A 122 13.67 5.10 -4.42
N VAL A 123 14.37 3.98 -4.64
CA VAL A 123 14.66 3.00 -3.58
C VAL A 123 15.55 3.65 -2.52
N GLY A 124 15.13 3.54 -1.25
CA GLY A 124 15.81 4.16 -0.12
C GLY A 124 15.27 5.55 0.28
N ALA A 125 14.54 6.26 -0.59
CA ALA A 125 14.01 7.59 -0.27
C ALA A 125 12.93 7.57 0.82
N GLY A 126 12.35 6.42 1.14
CA GLY A 126 11.44 6.28 2.28
C GLY A 126 12.08 6.56 3.64
N MET A 127 13.39 6.32 3.80
CA MET A 127 14.09 6.54 5.06
C MET A 127 14.12 8.02 5.48
N PRO A 128 14.60 8.97 4.64
CA PRO A 128 14.57 10.39 5.00
C PRO A 128 13.13 10.92 5.14
N ILE A 129 12.16 10.44 4.35
CA ILE A 129 10.74 10.81 4.50
C ILE A 129 10.23 10.40 5.88
N ALA A 130 10.45 9.16 6.28
CA ALA A 130 10.03 8.64 7.59
C ALA A 130 10.76 9.33 8.76
N THR A 131 11.97 9.83 8.53
CA THR A 131 12.74 10.57 9.56
C THR A 131 12.18 11.98 9.77
N GLY A 132 11.64 12.59 8.70
CA GLY A 132 11.06 13.94 8.74
C GLY A 132 9.61 14.00 9.19
N ALA A 133 8.93 12.84 9.25
CA ALA A 133 7.52 12.74 9.65
C ALA A 133 7.35 12.59 11.16
#